data_6940fb727b29b41b2e1a10a082bec63a
#
_entry.id   6940fb727b29b41b2e1a10a082bec63a
#
_cell.length_a   1.000
_cell.length_b   1.000
_cell.length_c   1.000
_cell.angle_alpha   90.00
_cell.angle_beta   90.00
_cell.angle_gamma   90.00
#
_symmetry.space_group_name_H-M   'P 1'
#
loop_
_entity.id
_entity.type
_entity.pdbx_description
1 polymer ?
#
loop_
_entity_poly.entity_id
_entity_poly.type
_entity_poly.pdbx_seq_one_letter_code
_entity_poly.pdbx_strand_id
1 'polypeptide(L)'
;QEMLFYELTWSDITNPEKEKIKYDTSGEYSYDRAEVNQMLKQFSNDTSPDPMVYLGSSHNEMLASFRTAFCWMVGRDWDDLPETSSDQCIIDKQALKYLPEDEYAIVSHSLGSRIVMDGMQSIASRVTKVANDDPTSDESQFIKAFQQKRIPFYLMSNQLPLLEMGQKPPEVINQKDQYCIPGSEHYDQRLVDKTSIMAFSDPNDLLSYAIPQQFVQSHLDSRLCAEVTNININVAHVIDMFGMGSFANPLTAHTGYDSDDRVVALIAKGIGTENTADLVTERCRWTEYVD
;
A
#
# COMPACT_ATOMS: atom_id res chain seq x y z
N GLN A 1 -18.54 -4.39 18.02
CA GLN A 1 -17.27 -4.33 17.24
C GLN A 1 -17.04 -2.88 16.88
N GLU A 2 -15.91 -2.33 17.24
CA GLU A 2 -15.48 -0.97 16.94
C GLU A 2 -14.48 -1.03 15.79
N MET A 3 -14.46 0.01 14.95
CA MET A 3 -13.50 0.12 13.85
C MET A 3 -12.81 1.48 13.97
N LEU A 4 -11.49 1.47 14.11
CA LEU A 4 -10.66 2.66 14.16
C LEU A 4 -9.96 2.86 12.82
N PHE A 5 -9.98 4.10 12.33
CA PHE A 5 -9.30 4.51 11.12
C PHE A 5 -8.12 5.41 11.44
N TYR A 6 -6.95 5.01 10.96
CA TYR A 6 -5.72 5.80 11.01
C TYR A 6 -5.41 6.28 9.59
N GLU A 7 -5.59 7.57 9.33
CA GLU A 7 -5.28 8.16 8.05
C GLU A 7 -3.86 8.72 8.05
N LEU A 8 -3.06 8.30 7.08
CA LEU A 8 -1.74 8.84 6.82
C LEU A 8 -1.76 9.60 5.50
N THR A 9 -1.58 10.92 5.58
CA THR A 9 -1.43 11.81 4.43
C THR A 9 -0.01 12.34 4.35
N TRP A 10 0.46 12.62 3.14
CA TRP A 10 1.80 13.18 2.87
C TRP A 10 1.73 14.50 2.09
N SER A 11 0.54 15.03 1.88
CA SER A 11 0.33 16.26 1.10
C SER A 11 1.14 17.44 1.61
N ASP A 12 1.28 17.59 2.93
CA ASP A 12 2.04 18.69 3.53
C ASP A 12 3.54 18.61 3.20
N ILE A 13 4.06 17.39 2.97
CA ILE A 13 5.45 17.17 2.58
C ILE A 13 5.66 17.44 1.09
N THR A 14 4.68 17.06 0.23
CA THR A 14 4.85 17.09 -1.22
C THR A 14 4.30 18.36 -1.89
N ASN A 15 3.30 19.02 -1.30
CA ASN A 15 2.69 20.23 -1.88
C ASN A 15 3.69 21.36 -2.18
N PRO A 16 4.69 21.68 -1.34
CA PRO A 16 5.68 22.70 -1.65
C PRO A 16 6.46 22.43 -2.94
N GLU A 17 6.67 21.15 -3.28
CA GLU A 17 7.34 20.76 -4.52
C GLU A 17 6.40 20.85 -5.72
N LYS A 18 5.12 20.48 -5.55
CA LYS A 18 4.09 20.62 -6.59
C LYS A 18 3.88 22.08 -7.00
N GLU A 19 3.86 22.98 -6.04
CA GLU A 19 3.69 24.42 -6.31
C GLU A 19 4.79 24.99 -7.24
N LYS A 20 6.00 24.43 -7.22
CA LYS A 20 7.10 24.88 -8.09
C LYS A 20 6.83 24.70 -9.59
N ILE A 21 5.97 23.73 -9.95
CA ILE A 21 5.62 23.43 -11.35
C ILE A 21 4.17 23.80 -11.69
N LYS A 22 3.40 24.31 -10.73
CA LYS A 22 1.97 24.60 -10.87
C LYS A 22 1.67 25.65 -11.94
N TYR A 23 2.57 26.61 -12.16
CA TYR A 23 2.38 27.65 -13.16
C TYR A 23 2.09 27.12 -14.57
N ASP A 24 2.58 25.91 -14.91
CA ASP A 24 2.34 25.28 -16.21
C ASP A 24 0.88 24.89 -16.43
N THR A 25 0.08 24.81 -15.37
CA THR A 25 -1.37 24.56 -15.40
C THR A 25 -2.21 25.84 -15.22
N SER A 26 -1.56 26.97 -14.97
CA SER A 26 -2.22 28.25 -14.66
C SER A 26 -3.03 28.83 -15.83
N GLY A 27 -2.75 28.40 -17.07
CA GLY A 27 -3.31 28.97 -18.28
C GLY A 27 -2.53 30.16 -18.86
N GLU A 28 -1.49 30.66 -18.18
CA GLU A 28 -0.64 31.74 -18.69
C GLU A 28 0.05 31.39 -20.00
N TYR A 29 0.30 30.10 -20.22
CA TYR A 29 0.96 29.55 -21.42
C TYR A 29 0.04 28.65 -22.23
N SER A 30 -1.25 28.91 -22.22
CA SER A 30 -2.26 28.11 -22.92
C SER A 30 -2.37 28.41 -24.42
N TYR A 31 -1.23 28.71 -25.06
CA TYR A 31 -1.17 28.84 -26.51
C TYR A 31 -1.54 27.52 -27.15
N ASP A 32 -2.53 27.49 -28.04
CA ASP A 32 -2.88 26.37 -28.93
C ASP A 32 -2.70 24.97 -28.34
N ARG A 33 -2.80 24.83 -27.00
CA ARG A 33 -2.68 23.53 -26.32
C ARG A 33 -3.95 22.72 -26.58
N ALA A 34 -3.78 21.53 -27.15
CA ALA A 34 -4.90 20.60 -27.33
C ALA A 34 -5.51 20.20 -25.96
N GLU A 35 -6.83 20.09 -25.87
CA GLU A 35 -7.55 19.75 -24.62
C GLU A 35 -7.04 18.44 -23.98
N VAL A 36 -6.77 17.41 -24.83
CA VAL A 36 -6.21 16.14 -24.35
C VAL A 36 -4.83 16.35 -23.71
N ASN A 37 -3.97 17.16 -24.32
CA ASN A 37 -2.65 17.47 -23.77
C ASN A 37 -2.73 18.29 -22.49
N GLN A 38 -3.71 19.17 -22.37
CA GLN A 38 -3.95 19.89 -21.12
C GLN A 38 -4.32 18.94 -19.98
N MET A 39 -5.24 18.00 -20.23
CA MET A 39 -5.67 17.01 -19.25
C MET A 39 -4.50 16.09 -18.84
N LEU A 40 -3.72 15.60 -19.78
CA LEU A 40 -2.53 14.77 -19.50
C LEU A 40 -1.47 15.54 -18.72
N LYS A 41 -1.28 16.82 -19.02
CA LYS A 41 -0.34 17.68 -18.31
C LYS A 41 -0.79 17.94 -16.88
N GLN A 42 -2.07 18.21 -16.68
CA GLN A 42 -2.64 18.35 -15.34
C GLN A 42 -2.50 17.05 -14.54
N PHE A 43 -2.89 15.92 -15.11
CA PHE A 43 -2.72 14.60 -14.50
C PHE A 43 -1.26 14.37 -14.06
N SER A 44 -0.30 14.61 -14.97
CA SER A 44 1.12 14.47 -14.68
C SER A 44 1.59 15.41 -13.56
N ASN A 45 1.11 16.66 -13.56
CA ASN A 45 1.47 17.64 -12.54
C ASN A 45 0.92 17.27 -11.15
N ASP A 46 -0.25 16.66 -11.10
CA ASP A 46 -0.90 16.33 -9.84
C ASP A 46 -0.38 15.01 -9.24
N THR A 47 0.13 14.08 -10.07
CA THR A 47 0.48 12.72 -9.64
C THR A 47 1.98 12.43 -9.63
N SER A 48 2.75 12.92 -10.61
CA SER A 48 4.17 12.56 -10.77
C SER A 48 5.11 13.15 -9.70
N PRO A 49 4.87 14.33 -9.12
CA PRO A 49 5.79 14.88 -8.12
C PRO A 49 5.84 14.06 -6.83
N ASP A 50 4.73 13.46 -6.39
CA ASP A 50 4.68 12.70 -5.14
C ASP A 50 5.71 11.55 -5.11
N PRO A 51 5.75 10.65 -6.12
CA PRO A 51 6.79 9.63 -6.19
C PRO A 51 8.20 10.20 -6.29
N MET A 52 8.40 11.31 -7.01
CA MET A 52 9.73 11.92 -7.15
C MET A 52 10.23 12.48 -5.81
N VAL A 53 9.37 13.13 -5.04
CA VAL A 53 9.68 13.66 -3.71
C VAL A 53 9.95 12.50 -2.75
N TYR A 54 9.12 11.45 -2.80
CA TYR A 54 9.30 10.26 -1.97
C TYR A 54 10.62 9.53 -2.26
N LEU A 55 10.92 9.26 -3.52
CA LEU A 55 12.18 8.57 -3.91
C LEU A 55 13.41 9.48 -3.77
N GLY A 56 13.21 10.76 -3.53
CA GLY A 56 14.24 11.78 -3.35
C GLY A 56 14.50 12.15 -1.88
N SER A 57 14.36 13.43 -1.59
CA SER A 57 14.76 14.04 -0.29
C SER A 57 13.87 13.66 0.88
N SER A 58 12.58 13.37 0.66
CA SER A 58 11.59 13.17 1.73
C SER A 58 11.31 11.70 2.05
N HIS A 59 12.07 10.76 1.47
CA HIS A 59 11.91 9.34 1.70
C HIS A 59 11.88 8.97 3.18
N ASN A 60 12.92 9.39 3.92
CA ASN A 60 13.05 9.04 5.33
C ASN A 60 11.96 9.65 6.21
N GLU A 61 11.51 10.86 5.88
CA GLU A 61 10.46 11.57 6.61
C GLU A 61 9.11 10.86 6.42
N MET A 62 8.72 10.58 5.17
CA MET A 62 7.48 9.87 4.88
C MET A 62 7.47 8.44 5.43
N LEU A 63 8.60 7.75 5.37
CA LEU A 63 8.76 6.41 5.93
C LEU A 63 8.71 6.44 7.48
N ALA A 64 9.25 7.47 8.12
CA ALA A 64 9.15 7.66 9.57
C ALA A 64 7.69 7.91 9.98
N SER A 65 6.96 8.73 9.23
CA SER A 65 5.54 8.99 9.46
C SER A 65 4.72 7.68 9.36
N PHE A 66 4.98 6.85 8.35
CA PHE A 66 4.34 5.54 8.25
C PHE A 66 4.63 4.66 9.49
N ARG A 67 5.90 4.54 9.89
CA ARG A 67 6.27 3.71 11.04
C ARG A 67 5.62 4.19 12.34
N THR A 68 5.52 5.51 12.52
CA THR A 68 4.87 6.10 13.69
C THR A 68 3.37 5.82 13.69
N ALA A 69 2.67 6.06 12.57
CA ALA A 69 1.25 5.77 12.43
C ALA A 69 0.96 4.27 12.63
N PHE A 70 1.77 3.40 12.03
CA PHE A 70 1.65 1.96 12.19
C PHE A 70 1.86 1.51 13.65
N CYS A 71 2.86 2.08 14.32
CA CYS A 71 3.13 1.80 15.73
C CYS A 71 1.93 2.20 16.62
N TRP A 72 1.35 3.38 16.40
CA TRP A 72 0.14 3.80 17.11
C TRP A 72 -1.05 2.87 16.84
N MET A 73 -1.27 2.50 15.59
CA MET A 73 -2.33 1.59 15.18
C MET A 73 -2.26 0.24 15.89
N VAL A 74 -1.06 -0.34 16.00
CA VAL A 74 -0.90 -1.70 16.58
C VAL A 74 -0.63 -1.70 18.08
N GLY A 75 -0.28 -0.55 18.65
CA GLY A 75 0.18 -0.45 20.05
C GLY A 75 -0.78 0.25 20.99
N ARG A 76 -1.83 0.90 20.48
CA ARG A 76 -2.72 1.75 21.31
C ARG A 76 -4.18 1.63 20.91
N ASP A 77 -5.05 1.84 21.90
CA ASP A 77 -6.47 2.05 21.69
C ASP A 77 -6.76 3.55 21.48
N TRP A 78 -7.98 3.89 21.09
CA TRP A 78 -8.40 5.26 20.80
C TRP A 78 -8.14 6.23 21.96
N ASP A 79 -8.46 5.78 23.19
CA ASP A 79 -8.30 6.59 24.39
C ASP A 79 -6.84 6.83 24.81
N ASP A 80 -5.92 6.06 24.22
CA ASP A 80 -4.48 6.10 24.50
C ASP A 80 -3.67 6.84 23.43
N LEU A 81 -4.35 7.35 22.40
CA LEU A 81 -3.67 8.11 21.33
C LEU A 81 -3.18 9.47 21.85
N PRO A 82 -1.99 9.92 21.43
CA PRO A 82 -1.46 11.20 21.86
C PRO A 82 -2.28 12.37 21.31
N GLU A 83 -2.40 13.43 22.08
CA GLU A 83 -3.04 14.68 21.62
C GLU A 83 -2.23 15.40 20.53
N THR A 84 -0.95 15.09 20.40
CA THR A 84 -0.04 15.71 19.43
C THR A 84 0.76 14.66 18.67
N SER A 85 1.00 14.89 17.39
CA SER A 85 1.81 14.01 16.53
C SER A 85 3.30 13.98 16.90
N SER A 86 3.74 14.79 17.87
CA SER A 86 5.14 14.87 18.32
C SER A 86 5.54 13.76 19.28
N ASP A 87 4.58 13.07 19.87
CA ASP A 87 4.87 12.03 20.84
C ASP A 87 5.42 10.79 20.15
N GLN A 88 6.48 10.23 20.71
CA GLN A 88 7.08 9.01 20.18
C GLN A 88 6.24 7.80 20.55
N CYS A 89 5.90 6.99 19.55
CA CYS A 89 5.27 5.70 19.81
C CYS A 89 6.32 4.72 20.35
N ILE A 90 6.00 4.09 21.47
CA ILE A 90 6.81 3.06 22.12
C ILE A 90 5.96 1.79 22.25
N ILE A 91 6.51 0.67 21.87
CA ILE A 91 5.93 -0.65 22.11
C ILE A 91 6.24 -1.06 23.55
N ASP A 92 5.19 -1.22 24.34
CA ASP A 92 5.25 -1.60 25.74
C ASP A 92 4.20 -2.68 26.07
N LYS A 93 3.99 -2.95 27.36
CA LYS A 93 3.01 -3.94 27.82
C LYS A 93 1.57 -3.61 27.43
N GLN A 94 1.25 -2.35 27.18
CA GLN A 94 -0.10 -1.94 26.78
C GLN A 94 -0.40 -2.44 25.37
N ALA A 95 0.57 -2.37 24.46
CA ALA A 95 0.45 -2.92 23.12
C ALA A 95 0.11 -4.43 23.13
N LEU A 96 0.67 -5.18 24.07
CA LEU A 96 0.38 -6.61 24.23
C LEU A 96 -1.06 -6.92 24.68
N LYS A 97 -1.75 -5.95 25.28
CA LYS A 97 -3.14 -6.12 25.74
C LYS A 97 -4.13 -6.16 24.56
N TYR A 98 -3.93 -5.30 23.57
CA TYR A 98 -4.87 -5.13 22.46
C TYR A 98 -4.52 -6.04 21.27
N LEU A 99 -3.25 -6.23 20.99
CA LEU A 99 -2.77 -6.96 19.84
C LEU A 99 -3.42 -8.34 19.61
N PRO A 100 -3.68 -9.20 20.63
CA PRO A 100 -4.30 -10.49 20.39
C PRO A 100 -5.73 -10.41 19.85
N GLU A 101 -6.52 -9.44 20.31
CA GLU A 101 -7.94 -9.28 20.00
C GLU A 101 -8.20 -8.48 18.71
N ASP A 102 -7.26 -7.60 18.32
CA ASP A 102 -7.44 -6.68 17.21
C ASP A 102 -7.11 -7.33 15.86
N GLU A 103 -7.86 -6.95 14.86
CA GLU A 103 -7.61 -7.27 13.46
C GLU A 103 -7.20 -6.01 12.71
N TYR A 104 -6.21 -6.12 11.83
CA TYR A 104 -5.65 -5.00 11.10
C TYR A 104 -5.85 -5.18 9.61
N ALA A 105 -6.11 -4.07 8.91
CA ALA A 105 -6.12 -4.01 7.45
C ALA A 105 -5.45 -2.70 7.00
N ILE A 106 -4.76 -2.74 5.88
CA ILE A 106 -4.15 -1.56 5.29
C ILE A 106 -4.79 -1.31 3.92
N VAL A 107 -5.32 -0.11 3.73
CA VAL A 107 -5.82 0.36 2.45
C VAL A 107 -4.92 1.50 2.00
N SER A 108 -4.39 1.41 0.79
CA SER A 108 -3.53 2.45 0.24
C SER A 108 -3.94 2.81 -1.17
N HIS A 109 -3.59 4.02 -1.60
CA HIS A 109 -3.84 4.50 -2.96
C HIS A 109 -2.54 5.03 -3.58
N SER A 110 -2.30 4.71 -4.84
CA SER A 110 -1.22 5.27 -5.65
C SER A 110 0.16 5.06 -4.99
N LEU A 111 0.93 6.14 -4.74
CA LEU A 111 2.20 6.11 -4.03
C LEU A 111 2.12 5.39 -2.66
N GLY A 112 0.94 5.41 -2.02
CA GLY A 112 0.72 4.72 -0.76
C GLY A 112 1.05 3.24 -0.81
N SER A 113 0.91 2.57 -1.96
CA SER A 113 1.31 1.18 -2.15
C SER A 113 2.81 0.98 -1.88
N ARG A 114 3.63 1.92 -2.34
CA ARG A 114 5.08 1.92 -2.13
C ARG A 114 5.44 2.22 -0.68
N ILE A 115 4.82 3.26 -0.09
CA ILE A 115 5.09 3.66 1.31
C ILE A 115 4.75 2.53 2.28
N VAL A 116 3.61 1.85 2.07
CA VAL A 116 3.22 0.69 2.89
C VAL A 116 4.25 -0.43 2.76
N MET A 117 4.66 -0.78 1.55
CA MET A 117 5.59 -1.87 1.34
C MET A 117 6.97 -1.57 1.93
N ASP A 118 7.53 -0.40 1.67
CA ASP A 118 8.81 0.03 2.25
C ASP A 118 8.74 0.09 3.78
N GLY A 119 7.62 0.57 4.32
CA GLY A 119 7.39 0.63 5.76
C GLY A 119 7.41 -0.74 6.40
N MET A 120 6.64 -1.68 5.86
CA MET A 120 6.57 -3.05 6.38
C MET A 120 7.90 -3.80 6.22
N GLN A 121 8.59 -3.63 5.11
CA GLN A 121 9.92 -4.21 4.87
C GLN A 121 10.97 -3.62 5.84
N SER A 122 10.88 -2.32 6.11
CA SER A 122 11.72 -1.66 7.13
C SER A 122 11.47 -2.23 8.54
N ILE A 123 10.20 -2.47 8.90
CA ILE A 123 9.83 -3.09 10.17
C ILE A 123 10.36 -4.53 10.24
N ALA A 124 10.17 -5.34 9.19
CA ALA A 124 10.67 -6.71 9.11
C ALA A 124 12.19 -6.80 9.32
N SER A 125 12.93 -5.87 8.74
CA SER A 125 14.38 -5.78 8.92
C SER A 125 14.81 -5.47 10.37
N ARG A 126 14.01 -4.70 11.11
CA ARG A 126 14.30 -4.38 12.53
C ARG A 126 13.94 -5.52 13.47
N VAL A 127 12.82 -6.18 13.22
CA VAL A 127 12.31 -7.29 14.04
C VAL A 127 13.35 -8.38 14.20
N THR A 128 14.03 -8.77 13.14
CA THR A 128 15.10 -9.79 13.18
C THR A 128 16.24 -9.40 14.10
N LYS A 129 16.55 -8.10 14.23
CA LYS A 129 17.62 -7.61 15.13
C LYS A 129 17.19 -7.64 16.58
N VAL A 130 16.00 -7.10 16.88
CA VAL A 130 15.48 -6.99 18.25
C VAL A 130 15.24 -8.36 18.89
N ALA A 131 14.67 -9.30 18.16
CA ALA A 131 14.39 -10.65 18.67
C ALA A 131 15.63 -11.41 19.13
N ASN A 132 16.80 -11.05 18.59
CA ASN A 132 18.07 -11.66 18.97
C ASN A 132 18.73 -11.01 20.19
N ASP A 133 18.42 -9.73 20.50
CA ASP A 133 19.11 -8.97 21.54
C ASP A 133 18.56 -9.27 22.95
N ASP A 134 17.24 -9.26 23.14
CA ASP A 134 16.59 -9.60 24.41
C ASP A 134 15.25 -10.33 24.20
N PRO A 135 15.22 -11.67 24.26
CA PRO A 135 14.00 -12.45 24.06
C PRO A 135 12.89 -12.23 25.12
N THR A 136 13.22 -11.57 26.24
CA THR A 136 12.29 -11.35 27.36
C THR A 136 11.71 -9.93 27.37
N SER A 137 12.18 -9.04 26.53
CA SER A 137 11.68 -7.66 26.42
C SER A 137 10.23 -7.62 25.98
N ASP A 138 9.52 -6.54 26.34
CA ASP A 138 8.13 -6.30 25.91
C ASP A 138 8.07 -6.24 24.36
N GLU A 139 9.09 -5.67 23.72
CA GLU A 139 9.21 -5.61 22.26
C GLU A 139 9.33 -7.00 21.63
N SER A 140 10.13 -7.90 22.21
CA SER A 140 10.25 -9.28 21.75
C SER A 140 8.95 -10.08 21.93
N GLN A 141 8.22 -9.85 23.02
CA GLN A 141 6.91 -10.46 23.24
C GLN A 141 5.87 -9.94 22.26
N PHE A 142 5.88 -8.62 21.96
CA PHE A 142 5.04 -8.00 20.95
C PHE A 142 5.30 -8.62 19.57
N ILE A 143 6.56 -8.75 19.17
CA ILE A 143 6.96 -9.37 17.91
C ILE A 143 6.37 -10.79 17.79
N LYS A 144 6.52 -11.62 18.82
CA LYS A 144 5.96 -12.98 18.81
C LYS A 144 4.43 -13.02 18.66
N ALA A 145 3.73 -12.09 19.29
CA ALA A 145 2.28 -11.96 19.14
C ALA A 145 1.91 -11.44 17.74
N PHE A 146 2.66 -10.48 17.21
CA PHE A 146 2.47 -9.91 15.88
C PHE A 146 2.73 -10.93 14.76
N GLN A 147 3.64 -11.86 14.95
CA GLN A 147 3.91 -13.00 14.05
C GLN A 147 2.70 -13.93 13.84
N GLN A 148 1.66 -13.83 14.65
CA GLN A 148 0.43 -14.60 14.48
C GLN A 148 -0.64 -13.83 13.69
N LYS A 149 -0.39 -12.57 13.34
CA LYS A 149 -1.36 -11.73 12.64
C LYS A 149 -1.37 -12.00 11.14
N ARG A 150 -2.57 -11.88 10.58
CA ARG A 150 -2.82 -11.88 9.14
C ARG A 150 -3.31 -10.50 8.75
N ILE A 151 -2.62 -9.85 7.85
CA ILE A 151 -2.90 -8.45 7.50
C ILE A 151 -3.19 -8.35 6.01
N PRO A 152 -4.44 -8.06 5.61
CA PRO A 152 -4.74 -7.76 4.22
C PRO A 152 -4.25 -6.34 3.86
N PHE A 153 -3.62 -6.24 2.69
CA PHE A 153 -3.24 -4.99 2.05
C PHE A 153 -4.06 -4.81 0.79
N TYR A 154 -4.81 -3.72 0.71
CA TYR A 154 -5.59 -3.31 -0.45
C TYR A 154 -4.87 -2.14 -1.12
N LEU A 155 -4.22 -2.40 -2.25
CA LEU A 155 -3.39 -1.44 -2.96
C LEU A 155 -4.17 -0.91 -4.17
N MET A 156 -4.91 0.17 -4.01
CA MET A 156 -5.67 0.82 -5.08
C MET A 156 -4.73 1.63 -5.97
N SER A 157 -4.93 1.57 -7.30
CA SER A 157 -3.98 2.17 -8.25
C SER A 157 -2.54 1.74 -7.95
N ASN A 158 -2.31 0.43 -7.90
CA ASN A 158 -1.03 -0.13 -7.45
C ASN A 158 0.15 0.33 -8.31
N GLN A 159 1.12 1.00 -7.69
CA GLN A 159 2.31 1.52 -8.36
C GLN A 159 3.60 0.75 -8.04
N LEU A 160 3.55 -0.32 -7.27
CA LEU A 160 4.74 -1.02 -6.81
C LEU A 160 5.73 -1.36 -7.95
N PRO A 161 5.32 -2.02 -9.06
CA PRO A 161 6.27 -2.37 -10.10
C PRO A 161 6.91 -1.16 -10.79
N LEU A 162 6.18 -0.04 -10.89
CA LEU A 162 6.69 1.20 -11.46
C LEU A 162 7.73 1.86 -10.55
N LEU A 163 7.42 1.97 -9.27
CA LEU A 163 8.22 2.73 -8.30
C LEU A 163 9.42 1.95 -7.76
N GLU A 164 9.47 0.63 -8.01
CA GLU A 164 10.63 -0.21 -7.67
C GLU A 164 11.72 -0.18 -8.74
N MET A 165 11.44 0.34 -9.94
CA MET A 165 12.44 0.36 -11.01
C MET A 165 13.70 1.12 -10.57
N GLY A 166 14.84 0.43 -10.62
CA GLY A 166 16.13 0.98 -10.22
C GLY A 166 16.37 1.07 -8.70
N GLN A 167 15.44 0.59 -7.87
CA GLN A 167 15.61 0.52 -6.43
C GLN A 167 16.36 -0.76 -6.02
N LYS A 168 16.98 -0.72 -4.84
CA LYS A 168 17.61 -1.90 -4.27
C LYS A 168 16.57 -2.83 -3.69
N PRO A 169 16.66 -4.14 -3.95
CA PRO A 169 15.77 -5.11 -3.34
C PRO A 169 15.95 -5.16 -1.82
N PRO A 170 14.94 -5.66 -1.09
CA PRO A 170 15.06 -5.98 0.33
C PRO A 170 16.20 -6.98 0.60
N GLU A 171 16.62 -7.06 1.85
CA GLU A 171 17.72 -7.94 2.28
C GLU A 171 17.37 -9.44 2.13
N VAL A 172 16.11 -9.80 2.41
CA VAL A 172 15.63 -11.19 2.39
C VAL A 172 14.60 -11.39 1.30
N ILE A 173 15.03 -11.89 0.15
CA ILE A 173 14.18 -12.15 -1.02
C ILE A 173 14.27 -13.62 -1.45
N ASN A 174 13.21 -14.09 -2.13
CA ASN A 174 13.14 -15.44 -2.71
C ASN A 174 13.40 -16.59 -1.70
N GLN A 175 12.99 -16.39 -0.43
CA GLN A 175 13.18 -17.33 0.67
C GLN A 175 11.87 -17.62 1.41
N LYS A 176 10.71 -17.40 0.78
CA LYS A 176 9.38 -17.54 1.41
C LYS A 176 9.24 -18.88 2.15
N ASP A 177 9.68 -19.97 1.57
CA ASP A 177 9.58 -21.31 2.19
C ASP A 177 10.38 -21.43 3.49
N GLN A 178 11.46 -20.67 3.64
CA GLN A 178 12.29 -20.71 4.85
C GLN A 178 11.68 -19.89 6.00
N TYR A 179 10.83 -18.89 5.69
CA TYR A 179 10.22 -18.00 6.69
C TYR A 179 8.75 -18.32 6.97
N CYS A 180 8.01 -18.86 6.00
CA CYS A 180 6.54 -18.89 6.07
C CYS A 180 5.96 -20.31 6.28
N ILE A 181 6.78 -21.36 6.19
CA ILE A 181 6.36 -22.74 6.45
C ILE A 181 6.64 -23.08 7.91
N PRO A 182 5.64 -23.52 8.69
CA PRO A 182 5.84 -23.93 10.07
C PRO A 182 6.93 -25.01 10.20
N GLY A 183 7.91 -24.74 11.08
CA GLY A 183 9.05 -25.62 11.31
C GLY A 183 10.24 -25.42 10.36
N SER A 184 10.17 -24.48 9.42
CA SER A 184 11.32 -24.09 8.60
C SER A 184 12.38 -23.32 9.41
N GLU A 185 13.59 -23.22 8.84
CA GLU A 185 14.79 -22.71 9.54
C GLU A 185 14.62 -21.31 10.15
N HIS A 186 13.87 -20.42 9.46
CA HIS A 186 13.70 -19.02 9.84
C HIS A 186 12.26 -18.66 10.19
N TYR A 187 11.40 -19.65 10.46
CA TYR A 187 9.98 -19.43 10.74
C TYR A 187 9.74 -18.43 11.88
N ASP A 188 10.56 -18.44 12.91
CA ASP A 188 10.46 -17.53 14.05
C ASP A 188 11.02 -16.12 13.76
N GLN A 189 11.51 -15.87 12.55
CA GLN A 189 12.03 -14.56 12.12
C GLN A 189 11.10 -13.83 11.15
N ARG A 190 9.94 -14.42 10.81
CA ARG A 190 8.92 -13.74 10.00
C ARG A 190 8.32 -12.56 10.74
N LEU A 191 7.80 -11.59 10.04
CA LEU A 191 7.12 -10.44 10.65
C LEU A 191 5.68 -10.77 11.05
N VAL A 192 4.95 -11.44 10.19
CA VAL A 192 3.52 -11.80 10.33
C VAL A 192 3.28 -13.23 9.90
N ASP A 193 2.11 -13.81 10.24
CA ASP A 193 1.71 -15.12 9.72
C ASP A 193 1.49 -15.05 8.20
N LYS A 194 0.82 -13.98 7.74
CA LYS A 194 0.51 -13.80 6.33
C LYS A 194 0.19 -12.35 6.00
N THR A 195 0.71 -11.87 4.88
CA THR A 195 0.26 -10.63 4.24
C THR A 195 -0.50 -10.98 2.95
N SER A 196 -1.80 -10.70 2.92
CA SER A 196 -2.62 -10.89 1.72
C SER A 196 -2.67 -9.59 0.94
N ILE A 197 -1.96 -9.49 -0.18
CA ILE A 197 -1.88 -8.29 -1.00
C ILE A 197 -2.89 -8.39 -2.14
N MET A 198 -3.85 -7.48 -2.16
CA MET A 198 -4.82 -7.31 -3.24
C MET A 198 -4.46 -6.04 -4.01
N ALA A 199 -3.86 -6.21 -5.19
CA ALA A 199 -3.36 -5.14 -6.02
C ALA A 199 -4.38 -4.79 -7.12
N PHE A 200 -5.02 -3.62 -6.99
CA PHE A 200 -5.98 -3.12 -7.96
C PHE A 200 -5.31 -2.27 -9.02
N SER A 201 -5.63 -2.52 -10.29
CA SER A 201 -5.20 -1.72 -11.42
C SER A 201 -6.33 -1.55 -12.43
N ASP A 202 -6.47 -0.32 -12.95
CA ASP A 202 -7.32 -0.04 -14.12
C ASP A 202 -6.43 -0.06 -15.37
N PRO A 203 -6.79 -0.79 -16.44
CA PRO A 203 -6.02 -0.78 -17.70
C PRO A 203 -5.86 0.60 -18.33
N ASN A 204 -6.68 1.58 -17.94
CA ASN A 204 -6.61 2.96 -18.42
C ASN A 204 -5.89 3.91 -17.45
N ASP A 205 -5.49 3.43 -16.28
CA ASP A 205 -4.65 4.18 -15.35
C ASP A 205 -3.19 4.10 -15.84
N LEU A 206 -2.63 5.25 -16.16
CA LEU A 206 -1.27 5.36 -16.71
C LEU A 206 -0.17 4.98 -15.71
N LEU A 207 -0.51 4.87 -14.42
CA LEU A 207 0.46 4.68 -13.34
C LEU A 207 0.28 3.36 -12.58
N SER A 208 -0.83 2.64 -12.78
CA SER A 208 -1.07 1.38 -12.07
C SER A 208 -0.65 0.16 -12.87
N TYR A 209 -0.13 -0.84 -12.16
CA TYR A 209 0.38 -2.07 -12.75
C TYR A 209 0.06 -3.28 -11.88
N ALA A 210 -0.22 -4.42 -12.55
CA ALA A 210 -0.26 -5.71 -11.87
C ALA A 210 1.13 -6.09 -11.35
N ILE A 211 1.18 -6.80 -10.24
CA ILE A 211 2.43 -7.30 -9.63
C ILE A 211 2.79 -8.63 -10.29
N PRO A 212 3.87 -8.71 -11.10
CA PRO A 212 4.25 -9.97 -11.73
C PRO A 212 4.98 -10.90 -10.75
N GLN A 213 4.95 -12.21 -11.03
CA GLN A 213 5.67 -13.24 -10.26
C GLN A 213 7.14 -12.87 -9.99
N GLN A 214 7.84 -12.41 -11.01
CA GLN A 214 9.24 -12.02 -10.86
C GLN A 214 9.43 -10.90 -9.85
N PHE A 215 8.47 -9.97 -9.76
CA PHE A 215 8.51 -8.89 -8.78
C PHE A 215 8.41 -9.43 -7.35
N VAL A 216 7.47 -10.36 -7.11
CA VAL A 216 7.31 -11.02 -5.80
C VAL A 216 8.63 -11.64 -5.34
N GLN A 217 9.30 -12.35 -6.24
CA GLN A 217 10.56 -13.04 -5.94
C GLN A 217 11.74 -12.09 -5.71
N SER A 218 11.75 -10.91 -6.37
CA SER A 218 12.93 -10.03 -6.36
C SER A 218 12.78 -8.77 -5.50
N HIS A 219 11.55 -8.36 -5.15
CA HIS A 219 11.30 -7.08 -4.46
C HIS A 219 10.40 -7.18 -3.23
N LEU A 220 9.79 -8.36 -2.94
CA LEU A 220 9.07 -8.54 -1.69
C LEU A 220 9.93 -9.27 -0.65
N ASP A 221 10.00 -8.69 0.55
CA ASP A 221 10.71 -9.32 1.66
C ASP A 221 10.00 -10.60 2.09
N SER A 222 10.72 -11.71 2.09
CA SER A 222 10.19 -13.04 2.40
C SER A 222 9.60 -13.14 3.81
N ARG A 223 10.05 -12.28 4.74
CA ARG A 223 9.54 -12.23 6.12
C ARG A 223 8.10 -11.72 6.23
N LEU A 224 7.58 -11.10 5.18
CA LEU A 224 6.18 -10.66 5.11
C LEU A 224 5.20 -11.80 4.80
N CYS A 225 5.67 -12.95 4.40
CA CYS A 225 4.84 -14.09 3.99
C CYS A 225 3.73 -13.67 3.01
N ALA A 226 4.11 -12.86 2.01
CA ALA A 226 3.19 -12.24 1.10
C ALA A 226 2.55 -13.24 0.13
N GLU A 227 1.23 -13.11 -0.05
CA GLU A 227 0.46 -13.72 -1.14
C GLU A 227 -0.20 -12.60 -1.94
N VAL A 228 -0.02 -12.60 -3.24
CA VAL A 228 -0.47 -11.52 -4.12
C VAL A 228 -1.64 -11.98 -4.98
N THR A 229 -2.67 -11.15 -5.04
CA THR A 229 -3.78 -11.27 -5.98
C THR A 229 -3.90 -9.98 -6.77
N ASN A 230 -3.69 -10.06 -8.09
CA ASN A 230 -3.91 -8.94 -8.99
C ASN A 230 -5.39 -8.84 -9.38
N ILE A 231 -5.93 -7.65 -9.33
CA ILE A 231 -7.32 -7.34 -9.64
C ILE A 231 -7.35 -6.24 -10.69
N ASN A 232 -7.60 -6.61 -11.95
CA ASN A 232 -7.76 -5.66 -13.03
C ASN A 232 -9.23 -5.23 -13.13
N ILE A 233 -9.48 -3.95 -13.00
CA ILE A 233 -10.84 -3.40 -12.95
C ILE A 233 -10.91 -2.04 -13.66
N ASN A 234 -11.86 -1.87 -14.56
CA ASN A 234 -12.11 -0.57 -15.17
C ASN A 234 -12.96 0.27 -14.23
N VAL A 235 -12.37 1.17 -13.49
CA VAL A 235 -13.07 2.18 -12.68
C VAL A 235 -13.46 3.39 -13.52
N ALA A 236 -12.68 3.70 -14.56
CA ALA A 236 -13.06 4.70 -15.56
C ALA A 236 -13.91 4.12 -16.67
N HIS A 237 -14.95 4.87 -17.08
CA HIS A 237 -15.75 4.51 -18.22
C HIS A 237 -15.00 4.73 -19.53
N VAL A 238 -15.01 3.72 -20.40
CA VAL A 238 -14.48 3.82 -21.75
C VAL A 238 -15.61 4.33 -22.67
N ILE A 239 -15.36 5.46 -23.36
CA ILE A 239 -16.25 6.07 -24.32
C ILE A 239 -15.69 5.92 -25.74
N ASP A 240 -16.55 5.57 -26.69
CA ASP A 240 -16.20 5.58 -28.11
C ASP A 240 -16.34 7.00 -28.69
N MET A 241 -15.27 7.50 -29.27
CA MET A 241 -15.19 8.84 -29.88
C MET A 241 -15.57 8.80 -31.37
N PHE A 242 -16.81 8.44 -31.66
CA PHE A 242 -17.38 8.49 -33.05
C PHE A 242 -16.52 7.80 -34.11
N GLY A 243 -15.93 6.64 -33.78
CA GLY A 243 -15.07 5.88 -34.71
C GLY A 243 -13.63 6.39 -34.81
N MET A 244 -13.22 7.36 -33.97
CA MET A 244 -11.83 7.82 -33.84
C MET A 244 -11.04 7.07 -32.78
N GLY A 245 -11.65 6.05 -32.16
CA GLY A 245 -11.07 5.26 -31.09
C GLY A 245 -11.77 5.43 -29.76
N SER A 246 -11.41 4.58 -28.80
CA SER A 246 -11.96 4.61 -27.44
C SER A 246 -11.09 5.48 -26.54
N PHE A 247 -11.72 6.19 -25.61
CA PHE A 247 -11.05 7.06 -24.64
C PHE A 247 -11.59 6.78 -23.24
N ALA A 248 -10.69 6.77 -22.27
CA ALA A 248 -11.02 6.81 -20.84
C ALA A 248 -10.27 7.97 -20.18
N ASN A 249 -10.89 8.63 -19.21
CA ASN A 249 -10.22 9.70 -18.48
C ASN A 249 -9.15 9.11 -17.55
N PRO A 250 -7.86 9.39 -17.74
CA PRO A 250 -6.78 8.81 -16.95
C PRO A 250 -6.81 9.26 -15.48
N LEU A 251 -7.32 10.45 -15.18
CA LEU A 251 -7.49 10.91 -13.80
C LEU A 251 -8.58 10.07 -13.10
N THR A 252 -9.72 9.84 -13.73
CA THR A 252 -10.78 8.99 -13.19
C THR A 252 -10.29 7.54 -13.03
N ALA A 253 -9.52 7.02 -14.00
CA ALA A 253 -8.91 5.69 -13.92
C ALA A 253 -7.96 5.57 -12.73
N HIS A 254 -7.26 6.66 -12.39
CA HIS A 254 -6.32 6.71 -11.28
C HIS A 254 -7.00 6.89 -9.91
N THR A 255 -8.07 7.69 -9.82
CA THR A 255 -8.66 8.10 -8.54
C THR A 255 -9.99 7.44 -8.21
N GLY A 256 -10.65 6.75 -9.15
CA GLY A 256 -12.03 6.28 -9.00
C GLY A 256 -12.21 4.99 -8.19
N TYR A 257 -11.17 4.41 -7.62
CA TYR A 257 -11.25 3.12 -6.91
C TYR A 257 -12.07 3.19 -5.63
N ASP A 258 -12.00 4.27 -4.87
CA ASP A 258 -12.68 4.47 -3.60
C ASP A 258 -14.20 4.59 -3.73
N SER A 259 -14.66 4.99 -4.91
CA SER A 259 -16.07 5.15 -5.26
C SER A 259 -16.63 3.99 -6.10
N ASP A 260 -15.82 3.01 -6.48
CA ASP A 260 -16.28 1.83 -7.23
C ASP A 260 -16.84 0.76 -6.28
N ASP A 261 -18.14 0.49 -6.40
CA ASP A 261 -18.85 -0.47 -5.55
C ASP A 261 -18.20 -1.86 -5.51
N ARG A 262 -17.53 -2.28 -6.59
CA ARG A 262 -16.83 -3.56 -6.67
C ARG A 262 -15.57 -3.57 -5.83
N VAL A 263 -14.78 -2.48 -5.87
CA VAL A 263 -13.59 -2.31 -5.04
C VAL A 263 -13.99 -2.24 -3.57
N VAL A 264 -14.99 -1.43 -3.23
CA VAL A 264 -15.52 -1.32 -1.86
C VAL A 264 -16.02 -2.67 -1.36
N ALA A 265 -16.75 -3.43 -2.18
CA ALA A 265 -17.23 -4.77 -1.80
C ALA A 265 -16.09 -5.76 -1.56
N LEU A 266 -15.01 -5.72 -2.36
CA LEU A 266 -13.83 -6.56 -2.18
C LEU A 266 -13.07 -6.20 -0.89
N ILE A 267 -12.93 -4.94 -0.59
CA ILE A 267 -12.30 -4.47 0.68
C ILE A 267 -13.14 -4.92 1.88
N ALA A 268 -14.46 -4.74 1.80
CA ALA A 268 -15.35 -5.03 2.92
C ALA A 268 -15.57 -6.53 3.19
N LYS A 269 -15.53 -7.38 2.15
CA LYS A 269 -15.92 -8.79 2.25
C LYS A 269 -14.79 -9.77 1.93
N GLY A 270 -13.68 -9.29 1.34
CA GLY A 270 -12.59 -10.11 0.86
C GLY A 270 -12.89 -10.84 -0.45
N ILE A 271 -11.88 -11.57 -0.94
CA ILE A 271 -11.95 -12.38 -2.15
C ILE A 271 -12.17 -13.85 -1.76
N GLY A 272 -13.07 -14.54 -2.46
CA GLY A 272 -13.28 -15.98 -2.28
C GLY A 272 -14.01 -16.38 -0.99
N THR A 273 -14.67 -15.43 -0.32
CA THR A 273 -15.56 -15.72 0.82
C THR A 273 -16.98 -15.99 0.34
N GLU A 274 -17.73 -16.81 1.07
CA GLU A 274 -19.16 -17.10 0.79
C GLU A 274 -20.03 -15.81 0.79
N ASN A 275 -19.54 -14.73 1.39
CA ASN A 275 -20.22 -13.44 1.50
C ASN A 275 -19.77 -12.40 0.45
N THR A 276 -18.89 -12.77 -0.48
CA THR A 276 -18.52 -11.87 -1.58
C THR A 276 -19.76 -11.56 -2.40
N ALA A 277 -20.03 -10.28 -2.66
CA ALA A 277 -21.22 -9.87 -3.39
C ALA A 277 -21.30 -10.54 -4.77
N ASP A 278 -22.49 -10.94 -5.21
CA ASP A 278 -22.74 -11.54 -6.53
C ASP A 278 -22.11 -10.73 -7.66
N LEU A 279 -22.15 -9.40 -7.54
CA LEU A 279 -21.49 -8.46 -8.44
C LEU A 279 -19.99 -8.76 -8.65
N VAL A 280 -19.29 -9.15 -7.58
CA VAL A 280 -17.86 -9.49 -7.64
C VAL A 280 -17.69 -10.89 -8.18
N THR A 281 -18.49 -11.85 -7.71
CA THR A 281 -18.42 -13.27 -8.10
C THR A 281 -18.70 -13.44 -9.61
N GLU A 282 -19.67 -12.71 -10.16
CA GLU A 282 -20.01 -12.77 -11.59
C GLU A 282 -18.94 -12.11 -12.49
N ARG A 283 -18.12 -11.22 -11.96
CA ARG A 283 -17.15 -10.41 -12.72
C ARG A 283 -15.68 -10.71 -12.44
N CYS A 284 -15.38 -11.68 -11.58
CA CYS A 284 -14.00 -12.04 -11.18
C CYS A 284 -13.17 -12.80 -12.24
N ARG A 285 -13.44 -12.62 -13.54
CA ARG A 285 -12.58 -13.13 -14.62
C ARG A 285 -11.25 -12.39 -14.77
N TRP A 286 -11.04 -11.34 -13.99
CA TRP A 286 -9.91 -10.43 -14.03
C TRP A 286 -9.02 -10.50 -12.78
N THR A 287 -9.21 -11.51 -11.94
CA THR A 287 -8.30 -11.80 -10.84
C THR A 287 -7.20 -12.75 -11.31
N GLU A 288 -5.98 -12.49 -10.88
CA GLU A 288 -4.80 -13.32 -11.09
C GLU A 288 -4.13 -13.56 -9.74
N TYR A 289 -3.96 -14.83 -9.40
CA TYR A 289 -3.21 -15.24 -8.20
C TYR A 289 -1.74 -15.42 -8.59
N VAL A 290 -0.86 -14.80 -7.84
CA VAL A 290 0.59 -14.83 -8.05
C VAL A 290 1.21 -15.70 -6.96
N ASP A 291 1.74 -16.87 -7.34
CA ASP A 291 2.32 -17.87 -6.44
C ASP A 291 3.77 -17.53 -6.00
#